data_f7da1e3a504b03fcd5a78bd9e75ecbd3
#
_entry.id   f7da1e3a504b03fcd5a78bd9e75ecbd3
#
_cell.length_a   1.000
_cell.length_b   1.000
_cell.length_c   1.000
_cell.angle_alpha   90.00
_cell.angle_beta   90.00
_cell.angle_gamma   90.00
#
_symmetry.space_group_name_H-M   'P 1'
#
loop_
_entity.id
_entity.type
_entity.pdbx_description
1 polymer ?
#
loop_
_entity_poly.entity_id
_entity_poly.type
_entity_poly.pdbx_seq_one_letter_code
_entity_poly.pdbx_strand_id
1 'polypeptide(L)'
;LRQSHDKNCDKLATGLVTHAQGCLLGQLAGDALGSLVEFRAPQDIRREYPNGVRELANGGTWNTIAGQPTDDSEMALLLARMLADQGRYDPEDARPWPAYYSNGTPLVYRL
;
A
#
# COMPACT_ATOMS: atom_id res chain seq x y z
N LEU A 1 1.64 36.41 21.44
CA LEU A 1 2.75 35.44 21.32
C LEU A 1 2.28 33.96 21.37
N ARG A 2 1.24 33.61 22.12
CA ARG A 2 0.71 32.25 22.25
C ARG A 2 -0.06 31.76 21.00
N GLN A 3 -0.78 32.64 20.30
CA GLN A 3 -1.59 32.31 19.12
C GLN A 3 -0.76 32.03 17.84
N SER A 4 0.44 32.55 17.72
CA SER A 4 1.29 32.28 16.53
C SER A 4 1.98 30.93 16.60
N HIS A 5 2.25 30.41 17.79
CA HIS A 5 2.88 29.12 18.00
C HIS A 5 1.92 27.97 17.69
N ASP A 6 0.66 28.13 18.05
CA ASP A 6 -0.42 27.13 17.78
C ASP A 6 -0.65 26.93 16.28
N LYS A 7 -0.77 28.02 15.52
CA LYS A 7 -1.01 27.94 14.06
C LYS A 7 0.14 27.29 13.27
N ASN A 8 1.36 27.37 13.78
CA ASN A 8 2.52 26.75 13.11
C ASN A 8 2.59 25.25 13.42
N CYS A 9 2.20 24.85 14.62
CA CYS A 9 2.09 23.46 15.03
C CYS A 9 0.98 22.72 14.24
N ASP A 10 -0.18 23.36 14.07
CA ASP A 10 -1.29 22.82 13.29
C ASP A 10 -0.95 22.65 11.81
N LYS A 11 -0.23 23.60 11.21
CA LYS A 11 0.22 23.47 9.82
C LYS A 11 1.23 22.36 9.64
N LEU A 12 2.13 22.18 10.59
CA LEU A 12 3.13 21.11 10.56
C LEU A 12 2.46 19.73 10.70
N ALA A 13 1.52 19.61 11.64
CA ALA A 13 0.74 18.39 11.84
C ALA A 13 -0.09 18.03 10.60
N THR A 14 -0.75 19.02 9.99
CA THR A 14 -1.52 18.83 8.74
C THR A 14 -0.62 18.39 7.60
N GLY A 15 0.58 18.97 7.48
CA GLY A 15 1.57 18.57 6.47
C GLY A 15 2.02 17.12 6.65
N LEU A 16 2.32 16.69 7.87
CA LEU A 16 2.72 15.31 8.17
C LEU A 16 1.62 14.29 7.85
N VAL A 17 0.37 14.59 8.21
CA VAL A 17 -0.77 13.73 7.87
C VAL A 17 -0.94 13.60 6.36
N THR A 18 -0.84 14.70 5.61
CA THR A 18 -0.95 14.69 4.15
C THR A 18 0.17 13.85 3.51
N HIS A 19 1.41 13.95 4.02
CA HIS A 19 2.51 13.11 3.54
C HIS A 19 2.30 11.62 3.86
N ALA A 20 1.84 11.29 5.06
CA ALA A 20 1.55 9.92 5.46
C ALA A 20 0.43 9.30 4.60
N GLN A 21 -0.63 10.05 4.34
CA GLN A 21 -1.71 9.63 3.43
C GLN A 21 -1.18 9.42 2.00
N GLY A 22 -0.38 10.34 1.49
CA GLY A 22 0.24 10.23 0.18
C GLY A 22 1.16 9.01 0.05
N CYS A 23 1.89 8.68 1.11
CA CYS A 23 2.74 7.50 1.16
C CYS A 23 1.93 6.19 1.05
N LEU A 24 0.87 6.05 1.86
CA LEU A 24 0.00 4.86 1.84
C LEU A 24 -0.78 4.74 0.53
N LEU A 25 -1.33 5.84 0.02
CA LEU A 25 -2.05 5.84 -1.26
C LEU A 25 -1.11 5.53 -2.44
N GLY A 26 0.12 6.05 -2.39
CA GLY A 26 1.14 5.75 -3.38
C GLY A 26 1.55 4.28 -3.38
N GLN A 27 1.68 3.68 -2.20
CA GLN A 27 1.94 2.24 -2.03
C GLN A 27 0.81 1.41 -2.66
N LEU A 28 -0.44 1.68 -2.30
CA LEU A 28 -1.62 0.99 -2.83
C LEU A 28 -1.74 1.11 -4.35
N ALA A 29 -1.55 2.32 -4.88
CA ALA A 29 -1.63 2.56 -6.32
C ALA A 29 -0.49 1.88 -7.09
N GLY A 30 0.73 1.92 -6.54
CA GLY A 30 1.90 1.28 -7.11
C GLY A 30 1.77 -0.24 -7.17
N ASP A 31 1.32 -0.86 -6.09
CA ASP A 31 1.05 -2.28 -5.99
C ASP A 31 -0.04 -2.71 -6.99
N ALA A 32 -1.19 -2.03 -7.00
CA ALA A 32 -2.29 -2.35 -7.91
C ALA A 32 -1.94 -2.17 -9.41
N LEU A 33 -1.05 -1.22 -9.75
CA LEU A 33 -0.51 -1.08 -11.11
C LEU A 33 0.54 -2.16 -11.42
N GLY A 34 1.42 -2.45 -10.45
CA GLY A 34 2.49 -3.43 -10.59
C GLY A 34 1.97 -4.85 -10.79
N SER A 35 0.90 -5.22 -10.10
CA SER A 35 0.27 -6.55 -10.18
C SER A 35 -0.18 -6.94 -11.60
N LEU A 36 -0.43 -5.95 -12.46
CA LEU A 36 -0.79 -6.20 -13.87
C LEU A 36 0.35 -6.82 -14.68
N VAL A 37 1.59 -6.59 -14.28
CA VAL A 37 2.79 -6.99 -15.02
C VAL A 37 3.78 -7.81 -14.21
N GLU A 38 3.46 -8.10 -12.97
CA GLU A 38 4.29 -8.87 -12.05
C GLU A 38 4.65 -10.25 -12.64
N PHE A 39 5.90 -10.68 -12.50
CA PHE A 39 6.48 -11.92 -13.06
C PHE A 39 6.43 -12.04 -14.59
N ARG A 40 6.04 -11.02 -15.33
CA ARG A 40 6.02 -11.03 -16.80
C ARG A 40 7.37 -10.65 -17.38
N ALA A 41 7.69 -11.21 -18.54
CA ALA A 41 8.93 -10.88 -19.23
C ALA A 41 8.94 -9.43 -19.73
N PRO A 42 10.07 -8.70 -19.64
CA PRO A 42 10.13 -7.29 -20.03
C PRO A 42 9.71 -7.00 -21.48
N GLN A 43 9.97 -7.93 -22.41
CA GLN A 43 9.55 -7.81 -23.81
C GLN A 43 8.02 -7.88 -23.97
N ASP A 44 7.34 -8.71 -23.19
CA ASP A 44 5.89 -8.84 -23.21
C ASP A 44 5.22 -7.61 -22.61
N ILE A 45 5.78 -7.09 -21.52
CA ILE A 45 5.33 -5.83 -20.91
C ILE A 45 5.45 -4.68 -21.92
N ARG A 46 6.61 -4.54 -22.58
CA ARG A 46 6.80 -3.47 -23.59
C ARG A 46 5.87 -3.59 -24.78
N ARG A 47 5.53 -4.82 -25.19
CA ARG A 47 4.61 -5.05 -26.31
C ARG A 47 3.18 -4.65 -25.96
N GLU A 48 2.72 -4.98 -24.73
CA GLU A 48 1.36 -4.71 -24.30
C GLU A 48 1.18 -3.29 -23.77
N TYR A 49 2.20 -2.78 -23.09
CA TYR A 49 2.22 -1.44 -22.48
C TYR A 49 3.38 -0.61 -23.02
N PRO A 50 3.37 -0.19 -24.30
CA PRO A 50 4.52 0.52 -24.90
C PRO A 50 4.84 1.86 -24.22
N ASN A 51 3.84 2.48 -23.58
CA ASN A 51 3.96 3.73 -22.81
C ASN A 51 4.01 3.52 -21.28
N GLY A 52 4.22 2.28 -20.84
CA GLY A 52 4.14 1.88 -19.44
C GLY A 52 2.72 1.66 -18.95
N VAL A 53 2.59 0.97 -17.82
CA VAL A 53 1.31 0.73 -17.14
C VAL A 53 0.87 2.03 -16.47
N ARG A 54 -0.22 2.63 -16.91
CA ARG A 54 -0.69 3.94 -16.42
C ARG A 54 -2.13 3.95 -15.96
N GLU A 55 -2.85 2.88 -16.20
CA GLU A 55 -4.27 2.75 -15.86
C GLU A 55 -4.51 1.45 -15.10
N LEU A 56 -5.39 1.52 -14.11
CA LEU A 56 -5.84 0.35 -13.37
C LEU A 56 -6.78 -0.46 -14.27
N ALA A 57 -6.53 -1.74 -14.41
CA ALA A 57 -7.31 -2.65 -15.24
C ALA A 57 -7.60 -3.96 -14.51
N ASN A 58 -8.59 -4.69 -14.97
CA ASN A 58 -8.83 -6.06 -14.49
C ASN A 58 -7.81 -7.01 -15.11
N GLY A 59 -7.44 -8.05 -14.37
CA GLY A 59 -6.56 -9.11 -14.86
C GLY A 59 -5.19 -9.10 -14.19
N GLY A 60 -4.12 -9.07 -14.98
CA GLY A 60 -2.75 -9.21 -14.48
C GLY A 60 -2.42 -10.63 -14.04
N THR A 61 -1.29 -10.80 -13.37
CA THR A 61 -0.77 -12.10 -12.92
C THR A 61 -1.71 -12.79 -11.94
N TRP A 62 -2.38 -12.02 -11.10
CA TRP A 62 -3.26 -12.53 -10.04
C TRP A 62 -4.75 -12.48 -10.39
N ASN A 63 -5.09 -12.08 -11.62
CA ASN A 63 -6.46 -11.92 -12.10
C ASN A 63 -7.33 -11.06 -11.15
N THR A 64 -6.75 -9.95 -10.70
CA THR A 64 -7.40 -9.00 -9.79
C THR A 64 -8.39 -8.09 -10.52
N ILE A 65 -9.31 -7.49 -9.78
CA ILE A 65 -10.12 -6.39 -10.30
C ILE A 65 -9.32 -5.08 -10.33
N ALA A 66 -9.70 -4.15 -11.18
CA ALA A 66 -9.02 -2.86 -11.33
C ALA A 66 -8.90 -2.13 -9.96
N GLY A 67 -7.67 -1.82 -9.57
CA GLY A 67 -7.37 -1.14 -8.32
C GLY A 67 -7.32 -2.05 -7.09
N GLN A 68 -7.50 -3.35 -7.23
CA GLN A 68 -7.29 -4.28 -6.13
C GLN A 68 -5.80 -4.41 -5.82
N PRO A 69 -5.38 -4.12 -4.59
CA PRO A 69 -4.00 -4.32 -4.16
C PRO A 69 -3.68 -5.80 -3.92
N THR A 70 -2.41 -6.10 -3.73
CA THR A 70 -1.90 -7.44 -3.39
C THR A 70 -1.33 -7.47 -1.97
N ASP A 71 -0.51 -8.47 -1.69
CA ASP A 71 0.12 -8.69 -0.38
C ASP A 71 1.09 -7.57 0.03
N ASP A 72 1.72 -6.88 -0.90
CA ASP A 72 2.59 -5.75 -0.60
C ASP A 72 1.84 -4.62 0.13
N SER A 73 0.63 -4.33 -0.30
CA SER A 73 -0.23 -3.36 0.38
C SER A 73 -0.80 -3.88 1.69
N GLU A 74 -1.11 -5.18 1.78
CA GLU A 74 -1.53 -5.79 3.03
C GLU A 74 -0.45 -5.67 4.10
N MET A 75 0.81 -5.95 3.76
CA MET A 75 1.96 -5.78 4.65
C MET A 75 2.13 -4.33 5.08
N ALA A 76 2.05 -3.39 4.14
CA ALA A 76 2.18 -1.97 4.43
C ALA A 76 1.08 -1.46 5.37
N LEU A 77 -0.16 -1.91 5.19
CA LEU A 77 -1.29 -1.54 6.03
C LEU A 77 -1.20 -2.16 7.44
N LEU A 78 -0.75 -3.41 7.55
CA LEU A 78 -0.50 -4.05 8.86
C LEU A 78 0.58 -3.30 9.64
N LEU A 79 1.69 -2.95 8.97
CA LEU A 79 2.75 -2.15 9.57
C LEU A 79 2.25 -0.76 10.00
N ALA A 80 1.51 -0.07 9.14
CA ALA A 80 0.97 1.24 9.45
C ALA A 80 0.02 1.19 10.66
N ARG A 81 -0.83 0.17 10.73
CA ARG A 81 -1.73 -0.06 11.86
C ARG A 81 -1.00 -0.31 13.16
N MET A 82 0.02 -1.18 13.14
CA MET A 82 0.86 -1.44 14.31
C MET A 82 1.56 -0.17 14.81
N LEU A 83 2.14 0.62 13.89
CA LEU A 83 2.78 1.89 14.24
C LEU A 83 1.79 2.89 14.82
N ALA A 84 0.56 2.96 14.30
CA ALA A 84 -0.49 3.84 14.80
C ALA A 84 -0.96 3.42 16.21
N ASP A 85 -1.10 2.13 16.46
CA ASP A 85 -1.62 1.60 17.72
C ASP A 85 -0.56 1.63 18.83
N GLN A 86 0.70 1.33 18.50
CA GLN A 86 1.77 1.13 19.49
C GLN A 86 2.79 2.27 19.53
N GLY A 87 2.82 3.13 18.52
CA GLY A 87 3.81 4.20 18.37
C GLY A 87 5.25 3.71 18.12
N ARG A 88 5.43 2.41 17.85
CA ARG A 88 6.73 1.77 17.63
C ARG A 88 6.61 0.55 16.73
N TYR A 89 7.71 0.17 16.11
CA TYR A 89 7.83 -1.11 15.44
C TYR A 89 8.14 -2.22 16.44
N ASP A 90 7.37 -3.29 16.44
CA ASP A 90 7.62 -4.50 17.21
C ASP A 90 7.70 -5.72 16.27
N PRO A 91 8.88 -6.38 16.16
CA PRO A 91 9.04 -7.53 15.28
C PRO A 91 8.16 -8.72 15.63
N GLU A 92 7.78 -8.90 16.90
CA GLU A 92 6.92 -10.01 17.32
C GLU A 92 5.48 -9.78 16.88
N ASP A 93 5.00 -8.54 16.98
CA ASP A 93 3.65 -8.17 16.52
C ASP A 93 3.56 -8.03 15.00
N ALA A 94 4.70 -7.81 14.33
CA ALA A 94 4.80 -7.84 12.88
C ALA A 94 4.75 -9.26 12.28
N ARG A 95 4.71 -10.31 13.12
CA ARG A 95 4.67 -11.73 12.72
C ARG A 95 3.28 -12.32 12.39
N PRO A 96 2.15 -11.63 12.29
CA PRO A 96 0.90 -12.29 11.85
C PRO A 96 0.97 -12.89 10.44
N TRP A 97 2.04 -12.62 9.71
CA TRP A 97 2.28 -13.05 8.35
C TRP A 97 2.16 -14.57 8.10
N PRO A 98 2.80 -15.49 8.85
CA PRO A 98 2.65 -16.92 8.63
C PRO A 98 1.25 -17.46 8.95
N ALA A 99 0.57 -16.86 9.95
CA ALA A 99 -0.79 -17.27 10.33
C ALA A 99 -1.83 -16.85 9.28
N TYR A 100 -1.57 -15.77 8.56
CA TYR A 100 -2.42 -15.27 7.49
C TYR A 100 -2.42 -16.19 6.27
N TYR A 101 -1.23 -16.65 5.86
CA TYR A 101 -1.08 -17.56 4.71
C TYR A 101 -1.37 -19.01 5.03
N SER A 102 -1.30 -19.44 6.30
CA SER A 102 -1.61 -20.83 6.68
C SER A 102 -3.04 -21.24 6.37
N ASN A 103 -3.96 -20.27 6.24
CA ASN A 103 -5.36 -20.48 5.91
C ASN A 103 -5.73 -20.14 4.45
N GLY A 104 -4.77 -19.75 3.63
CA GLY A 104 -4.95 -19.57 2.18
C GLY A 104 -5.84 -18.40 1.75
N THR A 105 -6.23 -17.51 2.67
CA THR A 105 -7.13 -16.38 2.34
C THR A 105 -6.50 -15.06 2.76
N PRO A 106 -6.12 -14.20 1.80
CA PRO A 106 -5.65 -12.83 2.08
C PRO A 106 -6.68 -11.99 2.83
N LEU A 107 -6.21 -11.02 3.62
CA LEU A 107 -7.07 -10.13 4.43
C LEU A 107 -8.10 -9.38 3.59
N VAL A 108 -7.70 -8.99 2.38
CA VAL A 108 -8.53 -8.23 1.42
C VAL A 108 -9.81 -8.98 1.04
N TYR A 109 -9.84 -10.30 1.17
CA TYR A 109 -11.02 -11.13 0.86
C TYR A 109 -11.92 -11.41 2.07
N ARG A 110 -11.64 -10.80 3.24
CA ARG A 110 -12.43 -10.98 4.47
C ARG A 110 -13.33 -9.79 4.84
N LEU A 111 -13.41 -8.78 3.97
CA LEU A 111 -14.30 -7.63 4.17
C LEU A 111 -15.66 -7.85 3.53
#